data_f00121975394539e177c5e6c40b2c7ce
#
_entry.id   f00121975394539e177c5e6c40b2c7ce
#
_cell.length_a   1.000
_cell.length_b   1.000
_cell.length_c   1.000
_cell.angle_alpha   90.00
_cell.angle_beta   90.00
_cell.angle_gamma   90.00
#
_symmetry.space_group_name_H-M   'P 1'
#
loop_
_entity.id
_entity.type
_entity.pdbx_description
1 polymer ?
#
loop_
_entity_poly.entity_id
_entity_poly.type
_entity_poly.pdbx_seq_one_letter_code
_entity_poly.pdbx_strand_id
1 'polypeptide(L)'
;YNTFYIIVVYKKQWRKDMDSIRLKARAKINLGLDVLGKRDDGYHEVRMIMQTVGIYDRIIIKKIPEDEIRINSNLFFLPVNENNLIYKAARMMKDEYNIKEGVEIDLNKFIPVAAGMAGGSTDAASTLFGMNKIFDLGISQSKLMEMGLKIGADVPYCIMRGTALAEGIGEKLTRLTPMPHCWLIVAKPPINVSTKLVYESLDMGGISKHPDIDGIMDAIKRGDVEGVAQKMGNVLEDVTIPLYPVIDSIKKQMLNNGAIGAMMSGSGPTVFGIFPDEQTALRCQAVLKAQGEARQVYITETFN
;
A
#
# COMPACT_ATOMS: atom_id res chain seq x y z
N TYR A 1 7.30 -41.04 -16.38
CA TYR A 1 6.99 -40.04 -17.45
C TYR A 1 5.49 -39.67 -17.55
N ASN A 2 4.59 -40.38 -16.85
CA ASN A 2 3.13 -40.13 -16.95
C ASN A 2 2.54 -39.17 -15.89
N THR A 3 3.28 -38.85 -14.82
CA THR A 3 2.74 -38.02 -13.71
C THR A 3 2.70 -36.52 -14.05
N PHE A 4 3.59 -36.07 -14.94
CA PHE A 4 3.63 -34.65 -15.36
C PHE A 4 2.50 -34.26 -16.33
N TYR A 5 2.01 -35.18 -17.14
CA TYR A 5 0.94 -34.91 -18.12
C TYR A 5 -0.44 -34.75 -17.45
N ILE A 6 -0.69 -35.48 -16.38
CA ILE A 6 -1.97 -35.43 -15.66
C ILE A 6 -2.12 -34.08 -14.92
N ILE A 7 -1.04 -33.55 -14.33
CA ILE A 7 -1.09 -32.27 -13.60
C ILE A 7 -1.32 -31.09 -14.54
N VAL A 8 -0.79 -31.12 -15.77
CA VAL A 8 -0.97 -30.05 -16.77
C VAL A 8 -2.39 -30.05 -17.35
N VAL A 9 -2.99 -31.22 -17.56
CA VAL A 9 -4.37 -31.33 -18.08
C VAL A 9 -5.39 -30.88 -17.03
N TYR A 10 -5.22 -31.24 -15.75
CA TYR A 10 -6.09 -30.76 -14.67
C TYR A 10 -5.99 -29.24 -14.47
N LYS A 11 -4.79 -28.62 -14.54
CA LYS A 11 -4.66 -27.17 -14.45
C LYS A 11 -5.34 -26.40 -15.57
N LYS A 12 -5.49 -26.97 -16.77
CA LYS A 12 -6.15 -26.30 -17.91
C LYS A 12 -7.66 -26.39 -17.85
N GLN A 13 -8.21 -27.45 -17.26
CA GLN A 13 -9.66 -27.66 -17.18
C GLN A 13 -10.33 -26.86 -16.05
N TRP A 14 -9.60 -26.59 -14.94
CA TRP A 14 -10.11 -25.80 -13.81
C TRP A 14 -10.10 -24.27 -14.04
N ARG A 15 -9.54 -23.78 -15.15
CA ARG A 15 -9.47 -22.34 -15.45
C ARG A 15 -10.67 -21.82 -16.25
N LYS A 16 -11.51 -22.68 -16.81
CA LYS A 16 -12.55 -22.25 -17.77
C LYS A 16 -13.83 -21.72 -17.15
N ASP A 17 -14.09 -21.96 -15.86
CA ASP A 17 -15.36 -21.62 -15.21
C ASP A 17 -15.15 -20.93 -13.86
N MET A 18 -14.23 -19.94 -13.80
CA MET A 18 -14.08 -19.15 -12.57
C MET A 18 -15.10 -18.00 -12.57
N ASP A 19 -16.23 -18.19 -11.87
CA ASP A 19 -17.27 -17.17 -11.72
C ASP A 19 -16.97 -16.15 -10.62
N SER A 20 -16.03 -16.46 -9.74
CA SER A 20 -15.61 -15.55 -8.67
C SER A 20 -14.16 -15.73 -8.24
N ILE A 21 -13.55 -14.66 -7.73
CA ILE A 21 -12.20 -14.65 -7.17
C ILE A 21 -12.16 -13.90 -5.85
N ARG A 22 -11.38 -14.41 -4.88
CA ARG A 22 -11.14 -13.76 -3.58
C ARG A 22 -9.69 -13.28 -3.53
N LEU A 23 -9.50 -12.01 -3.14
CA LEU A 23 -8.21 -11.34 -3.16
C LEU A 23 -7.92 -10.65 -1.82
N LYS A 24 -6.63 -10.55 -1.50
CA LYS A 24 -6.10 -9.74 -0.39
C LYS A 24 -5.40 -8.52 -0.98
N ALA A 25 -6.01 -7.36 -0.86
CA ALA A 25 -5.46 -6.07 -1.26
C ALA A 25 -4.58 -5.55 -0.12
N ARG A 26 -3.26 -5.76 -0.19
CA ARG A 26 -2.33 -5.47 0.92
C ARG A 26 -1.92 -4.01 0.97
N ALA A 27 -1.82 -3.47 2.18
CA ALA A 27 -1.29 -2.13 2.43
C ALA A 27 0.21 -2.04 2.16
N LYS A 28 0.71 -0.79 2.07
CA LYS A 28 2.14 -0.47 2.04
C LYS A 28 2.49 0.55 3.12
N ILE A 29 3.76 0.58 3.46
CA ILE A 29 4.43 1.66 4.17
C ILE A 29 5.61 2.17 3.35
N ASN A 30 6.17 3.32 3.73
CA ASN A 30 7.44 3.81 3.17
C ASN A 30 8.53 3.62 4.23
N LEU A 31 9.60 2.88 3.92
CA LEU A 31 10.78 2.74 4.80
C LEU A 31 11.72 3.96 4.72
N GLY A 32 11.62 4.70 3.63
CA GLY A 32 12.25 5.98 3.42
C GLY A 32 11.45 6.77 2.38
N LEU A 33 11.29 8.08 2.56
CA LEU A 33 10.62 8.95 1.61
C LEU A 33 11.37 10.27 1.54
N ASP A 34 11.96 10.53 0.39
CA ASP A 34 12.64 11.78 0.04
C ASP A 34 11.89 12.51 -1.08
N VAL A 35 11.98 13.84 -1.08
CA VAL A 35 11.50 14.71 -2.16
C VAL A 35 12.69 15.47 -2.70
N LEU A 36 13.00 15.24 -3.96
CA LEU A 36 14.21 15.76 -4.62
C LEU A 36 14.00 17.11 -5.30
N GLY A 37 12.76 17.44 -5.64
CA GLY A 37 12.44 18.68 -6.31
C GLY A 37 10.98 18.79 -6.74
N LYS A 38 10.57 20.00 -7.10
CA LYS A 38 9.28 20.25 -7.74
C LYS A 38 9.45 20.20 -9.24
N ARG A 39 8.53 19.55 -9.95
CA ARG A 39 8.51 19.38 -11.40
C ARG A 39 7.66 20.47 -12.05
N ASP A 40 7.87 20.70 -13.34
CA ASP A 40 7.10 21.67 -14.14
C ASP A 40 5.62 21.27 -14.29
N ASP A 41 5.31 19.97 -14.18
CA ASP A 41 3.94 19.43 -14.22
C ASP A 41 3.16 19.61 -12.89
N GLY A 42 3.79 20.24 -11.90
CA GLY A 42 3.22 20.51 -10.58
C GLY A 42 3.36 19.35 -9.58
N TYR A 43 3.84 18.18 -10.00
CA TYR A 43 4.21 17.08 -9.12
C TYR A 43 5.58 17.29 -8.49
N HIS A 44 5.95 16.38 -7.57
CA HIS A 44 7.28 16.36 -6.97
C HIS A 44 8.05 15.12 -7.42
N GLU A 45 9.32 15.29 -7.70
CA GLU A 45 10.25 14.18 -7.92
C GLU A 45 10.55 13.56 -6.55
N VAL A 46 10.23 12.28 -6.38
CA VAL A 46 10.44 11.56 -5.13
C VAL A 46 11.43 10.43 -5.31
N ARG A 47 12.05 10.03 -4.20
CA ARG A 47 12.85 8.82 -4.09
C ARG A 47 12.49 8.12 -2.79
N MET A 48 11.89 6.94 -2.86
CA MET A 48 11.35 6.29 -1.69
C MET A 48 11.45 4.77 -1.75
N ILE A 49 11.53 4.14 -0.59
CA ILE A 49 11.45 2.68 -0.47
C ILE A 49 10.07 2.30 0.04
N MET A 50 9.34 1.57 -0.78
CA MET A 50 8.03 1.03 -0.46
C MET A 50 8.13 -0.40 0.01
N GLN A 51 7.36 -0.75 1.05
CA GLN A 51 7.26 -2.10 1.61
C GLN A 51 5.81 -2.51 1.79
N THR A 52 5.42 -3.65 1.22
CA THR A 52 4.11 -4.27 1.47
C THR A 52 4.06 -4.85 2.89
N VAL A 53 2.92 -4.70 3.55
CA VAL A 53 2.70 -5.20 4.92
C VAL A 53 1.50 -6.16 5.00
N GLY A 54 1.41 -6.89 6.11
CA GLY A 54 0.41 -7.93 6.33
C GLY A 54 -1.05 -7.45 6.40
N ILE A 55 -1.31 -6.17 6.70
CA ILE A 55 -2.66 -5.58 6.71
C ILE A 55 -3.24 -5.57 5.30
N TYR A 56 -4.49 -5.99 5.13
CA TYR A 56 -5.12 -6.06 3.82
C TYR A 56 -6.64 -5.86 3.87
N ASP A 57 -7.18 -5.32 2.77
CA ASP A 57 -8.60 -5.36 2.48
C ASP A 57 -8.96 -6.66 1.77
N ARG A 58 -10.18 -7.14 1.97
CA ARG A 58 -10.70 -8.32 1.27
C ARG A 58 -11.57 -7.88 0.12
N ILE A 59 -11.27 -8.40 -1.07
CA ILE A 59 -12.04 -8.15 -2.28
C ILE A 59 -12.54 -9.47 -2.83
N ILE A 60 -13.83 -9.55 -3.12
CA ILE A 60 -14.43 -10.66 -3.85
C ILE A 60 -15.00 -10.07 -5.14
N ILE A 61 -14.61 -10.61 -6.28
CA ILE A 61 -15.15 -10.22 -7.59
C ILE A 61 -15.92 -11.42 -8.14
N LYS A 62 -17.17 -11.18 -8.52
CA LYS A 62 -18.07 -12.19 -9.14
C LYS A 62 -18.54 -11.68 -10.50
N LYS A 63 -18.62 -12.57 -11.49
CA LYS A 63 -19.30 -12.25 -12.75
C LYS A 63 -20.80 -12.17 -12.51
N ILE A 64 -21.44 -11.22 -13.19
CA ILE A 64 -22.91 -11.12 -13.28
C ILE A 64 -23.33 -10.96 -14.74
N PRO A 65 -24.55 -11.47 -15.11
CA PRO A 65 -25.02 -11.43 -16.50
C PRO A 65 -25.26 -9.99 -17.00
N GLU A 66 -25.71 -9.11 -16.12
CA GLU A 66 -26.03 -7.73 -16.43
C GLU A 66 -24.75 -6.94 -16.75
N ASP A 67 -24.76 -6.09 -17.78
CA ASP A 67 -23.61 -5.25 -18.16
C ASP A 67 -23.44 -4.06 -17.20
N GLU A 68 -23.14 -4.34 -15.93
CA GLU A 68 -22.96 -3.31 -14.92
C GLU A 68 -21.79 -3.62 -13.96
N ILE A 69 -21.38 -2.62 -13.18
CA ILE A 69 -20.40 -2.73 -12.10
C ILE A 69 -21.11 -2.40 -10.80
N ARG A 70 -21.31 -3.40 -9.96
CA ARG A 70 -21.87 -3.25 -8.60
C ARG A 70 -20.75 -3.30 -7.57
N ILE A 71 -20.72 -2.35 -6.65
CA ILE A 71 -19.76 -2.33 -5.54
C ILE A 71 -20.53 -2.33 -4.23
N ASN A 72 -20.20 -3.28 -3.35
CA ASN A 72 -20.65 -3.33 -1.97
C ASN A 72 -19.48 -3.03 -1.04
N SER A 73 -19.70 -2.27 0.04
CA SER A 73 -18.67 -1.97 1.03
C SER A 73 -19.21 -2.03 2.46
N ASN A 74 -18.36 -2.49 3.39
CA ASN A 74 -18.63 -2.43 4.82
C ASN A 74 -18.55 -1.00 5.39
N LEU A 75 -18.07 -0.01 4.60
CA LEU A 75 -17.97 1.39 5.00
C LEU A 75 -18.96 2.23 4.17
N PHE A 76 -20.08 2.61 4.78
CA PHE A 76 -21.19 3.33 4.12
C PHE A 76 -20.80 4.69 3.51
N PHE A 77 -19.73 5.31 3.98
CA PHE A 77 -19.26 6.61 3.50
C PHE A 77 -18.33 6.53 2.28
N LEU A 78 -17.90 5.32 1.89
CA LEU A 78 -17.10 5.14 0.67
C LEU A 78 -18.02 5.21 -0.55
N PRO A 79 -17.62 5.96 -1.60
CA PRO A 79 -18.36 5.96 -2.85
C PRO A 79 -18.37 4.56 -3.47
N VAL A 80 -19.50 4.17 -4.07
CA VAL A 80 -19.68 2.89 -4.78
C VAL A 80 -19.90 3.10 -6.28
N ASN A 81 -19.50 4.26 -6.78
CA ASN A 81 -19.65 4.71 -8.16
C ASN A 81 -18.29 5.07 -8.78
N GLU A 82 -18.27 5.83 -9.87
CA GLU A 82 -17.09 6.27 -10.62
C GLU A 82 -16.04 7.06 -9.80
N ASN A 83 -16.38 7.52 -8.61
CA ASN A 83 -15.43 8.15 -7.70
C ASN A 83 -14.59 7.12 -6.91
N ASN A 84 -14.96 5.84 -6.97
CA ASN A 84 -14.19 4.76 -6.35
C ASN A 84 -13.13 4.23 -7.33
N LEU A 85 -11.88 4.03 -6.85
CA LEU A 85 -10.79 3.51 -7.69
C LEU A 85 -11.06 2.07 -8.17
N ILE A 86 -11.80 1.25 -7.40
CA ILE A 86 -12.28 -0.07 -7.81
C ILE A 86 -13.16 0.04 -9.04
N TYR A 87 -14.13 0.97 -9.02
CA TYR A 87 -15.02 1.20 -10.15
C TYR A 87 -14.23 1.61 -11.39
N LYS A 88 -13.29 2.56 -11.24
CA LYS A 88 -12.41 3.00 -12.34
C LYS A 88 -11.60 1.85 -12.93
N ALA A 89 -11.05 0.99 -12.07
CA ALA A 89 -10.28 -0.18 -12.49
C ALA A 89 -11.15 -1.18 -13.26
N ALA A 90 -12.33 -1.53 -12.73
CA ALA A 90 -13.25 -2.44 -13.39
C ALA A 90 -13.78 -1.87 -14.73
N ARG A 91 -14.15 -0.58 -14.77
CA ARG A 91 -14.61 0.10 -15.99
C ARG A 91 -13.51 0.11 -17.05
N MET A 92 -12.28 0.50 -16.68
CA MET A 92 -11.14 0.49 -17.60
C MET A 92 -10.92 -0.90 -18.24
N MET A 93 -11.00 -1.97 -17.43
CA MET A 93 -10.87 -3.34 -17.92
C MET A 93 -12.00 -3.72 -18.87
N LYS A 94 -13.25 -3.36 -18.55
CA LYS A 94 -14.41 -3.63 -19.40
C LYS A 94 -14.29 -2.94 -20.76
N ASP A 95 -13.90 -1.67 -20.75
CA ASP A 95 -13.81 -0.84 -21.95
C ASP A 95 -12.64 -1.28 -22.85
N GLU A 96 -11.42 -1.50 -22.28
CA GLU A 96 -10.22 -1.84 -23.04
C GLU A 96 -10.29 -3.26 -23.64
N TYR A 97 -10.96 -4.21 -22.97
CA TYR A 97 -11.05 -5.62 -23.39
C TYR A 97 -12.45 -6.03 -23.86
N ASN A 98 -13.36 -5.06 -24.07
CA ASN A 98 -14.71 -5.27 -24.58
C ASN A 98 -15.51 -6.35 -23.82
N ILE A 99 -15.38 -6.36 -22.47
CA ILE A 99 -16.06 -7.30 -21.60
C ILE A 99 -17.54 -6.91 -21.48
N LYS A 100 -18.44 -7.79 -21.93
CA LYS A 100 -19.91 -7.55 -21.93
C LYS A 100 -20.57 -7.92 -20.61
N GLU A 101 -20.06 -8.97 -19.96
CA GLU A 101 -20.56 -9.37 -18.64
C GLU A 101 -20.21 -8.30 -17.60
N GLY A 102 -21.08 -8.13 -16.62
CA GLY A 102 -20.79 -7.25 -15.48
C GLY A 102 -20.04 -7.94 -14.36
N VAL A 103 -19.78 -7.19 -13.33
CA VAL A 103 -19.13 -7.69 -12.11
C VAL A 103 -19.77 -7.11 -10.85
N GLU A 104 -19.95 -7.96 -9.85
CA GLU A 104 -20.23 -7.57 -8.49
C GLU A 104 -18.94 -7.66 -7.66
N ILE A 105 -18.59 -6.57 -6.96
CA ILE A 105 -17.36 -6.46 -6.18
C ILE A 105 -17.70 -6.16 -4.73
N ASP A 106 -17.47 -7.15 -3.85
CA ASP A 106 -17.62 -7.00 -2.41
C ASP A 106 -16.27 -6.55 -1.81
N LEU A 107 -16.23 -5.31 -1.31
CA LEU A 107 -15.08 -4.72 -0.65
C LEU A 107 -15.25 -4.70 0.86
N ASN A 108 -14.39 -5.41 1.59
CA ASN A 108 -14.34 -5.35 3.05
C ASN A 108 -13.03 -4.65 3.48
N LYS A 109 -13.16 -3.37 3.90
CA LYS A 109 -12.06 -2.48 4.27
C LYS A 109 -11.58 -2.75 5.68
N PHE A 110 -10.27 -2.97 5.82
CA PHE A 110 -9.52 -3.05 7.07
C PHE A 110 -8.35 -2.06 7.10
N ILE A 111 -7.79 -1.74 5.91
CA ILE A 111 -6.76 -0.69 5.80
C ILE A 111 -7.41 0.64 6.15
N PRO A 112 -6.82 1.42 7.08
CA PRO A 112 -7.34 2.73 7.42
C PRO A 112 -7.50 3.64 6.20
N VAL A 113 -8.62 4.34 6.09
CA VAL A 113 -8.88 5.26 4.98
C VAL A 113 -8.10 6.57 5.18
N ALA A 114 -7.60 7.17 4.10
CA ALA A 114 -6.79 8.40 4.10
C ALA A 114 -5.62 8.32 5.11
N ALA A 115 -4.82 7.26 5.00
CA ALA A 115 -3.84 6.87 6.00
C ALA A 115 -2.38 6.82 5.51
N GLY A 116 -2.08 7.25 4.29
CA GLY A 116 -0.72 7.12 3.73
C GLY A 116 -0.28 5.67 3.42
N MET A 117 -1.23 4.71 3.40
CA MET A 117 -0.98 3.28 3.25
C MET A 117 -1.47 2.71 1.90
N ALA A 118 -1.82 3.56 0.95
CA ALA A 118 -2.29 3.21 -0.40
C ALA A 118 -3.53 2.29 -0.44
N GLY A 119 -4.46 2.36 0.55
CA GLY A 119 -5.61 1.46 0.64
C GLY A 119 -6.49 1.45 -0.63
N GLY A 120 -6.85 2.61 -1.18
CA GLY A 120 -7.62 2.68 -2.43
C GLY A 120 -6.84 2.19 -3.64
N SER A 121 -5.53 2.48 -3.71
CA SER A 121 -4.65 2.05 -4.81
C SER A 121 -4.47 0.54 -4.83
N THR A 122 -4.34 -0.09 -3.65
CA THR A 122 -4.22 -1.56 -3.58
C THR A 122 -5.55 -2.25 -3.89
N ASP A 123 -6.69 -1.62 -3.58
CA ASP A 123 -8.01 -2.12 -3.99
C ASP A 123 -8.14 -2.09 -5.52
N ALA A 124 -7.77 -0.97 -6.17
CA ALA A 124 -7.75 -0.87 -7.63
C ALA A 124 -6.79 -1.87 -8.28
N ALA A 125 -5.57 -2.00 -7.75
CA ALA A 125 -4.58 -2.98 -8.21
C ALA A 125 -5.12 -4.42 -8.14
N SER A 126 -5.77 -4.77 -7.03
CA SER A 126 -6.40 -6.07 -6.84
C SER A 126 -7.58 -6.28 -7.79
N THR A 127 -8.33 -5.22 -8.10
CA THR A 127 -9.42 -5.26 -9.07
C THR A 127 -8.89 -5.51 -10.49
N LEU A 128 -7.86 -4.78 -10.94
CA LEU A 128 -7.21 -5.04 -12.24
C LEU A 128 -6.73 -6.48 -12.35
N PHE A 129 -6.03 -6.98 -11.31
CA PHE A 129 -5.56 -8.36 -11.27
C PHE A 129 -6.70 -9.36 -11.28
N GLY A 130 -7.76 -9.13 -10.48
CA GLY A 130 -8.92 -10.00 -10.38
C GLY A 130 -9.71 -10.10 -11.69
N MET A 131 -9.95 -8.96 -12.33
CA MET A 131 -10.59 -8.89 -13.65
C MET A 131 -9.78 -9.66 -14.72
N ASN A 132 -8.45 -9.48 -14.74
CA ASN A 132 -7.56 -10.23 -15.61
C ASN A 132 -7.70 -11.75 -15.41
N LYS A 133 -7.85 -12.20 -14.17
CA LYS A 133 -7.97 -13.64 -13.84
C LYS A 133 -9.33 -14.21 -14.14
N ILE A 134 -10.41 -13.53 -13.71
CA ILE A 134 -11.77 -14.06 -13.82
C ILE A 134 -12.25 -14.09 -15.28
N PHE A 135 -11.78 -13.17 -16.14
CA PHE A 135 -12.07 -13.13 -17.57
C PHE A 135 -10.98 -13.79 -18.44
N ASP A 136 -9.95 -14.41 -17.84
CA ASP A 136 -8.84 -15.10 -18.53
C ASP A 136 -8.19 -14.25 -19.64
N LEU A 137 -7.95 -12.95 -19.36
CA LEU A 137 -7.48 -12.00 -20.37
C LEU A 137 -5.99 -12.16 -20.72
N GLY A 138 -5.21 -12.87 -19.92
CA GLY A 138 -3.79 -13.12 -20.19
C GLY A 138 -2.89 -11.88 -20.13
N ILE A 139 -3.34 -10.79 -19.51
CA ILE A 139 -2.62 -9.51 -19.46
C ILE A 139 -1.37 -9.67 -18.58
N SER A 140 -0.22 -9.20 -19.08
CA SER A 140 1.04 -9.23 -18.35
C SER A 140 1.03 -8.27 -17.14
N GLN A 141 1.87 -8.54 -16.14
CA GLN A 141 2.01 -7.67 -14.98
C GLN A 141 2.43 -6.25 -15.38
N SER A 142 3.36 -6.11 -16.34
CA SER A 142 3.81 -4.81 -16.85
C SER A 142 2.66 -4.01 -17.48
N LYS A 143 1.80 -4.66 -18.26
CA LYS A 143 0.63 -3.98 -18.84
C LYS A 143 -0.40 -3.59 -17.78
N LEU A 144 -0.64 -4.43 -16.77
CA LEU A 144 -1.50 -4.05 -15.64
C LEU A 144 -0.93 -2.86 -14.87
N MET A 145 0.40 -2.76 -14.70
CA MET A 145 1.06 -1.62 -14.06
C MET A 145 0.90 -0.34 -14.88
N GLU A 146 1.05 -0.41 -16.20
CA GLU A 146 0.80 0.71 -17.12
C GLU A 146 -0.66 1.21 -17.02
N MET A 147 -1.63 0.30 -17.02
CA MET A 147 -3.05 0.62 -16.81
C MET A 147 -3.28 1.23 -15.42
N GLY A 148 -2.66 0.65 -14.42
CA GLY A 148 -2.75 1.09 -13.02
C GLY A 148 -2.27 2.53 -12.82
N LEU A 149 -1.23 2.95 -13.54
CA LEU A 149 -0.70 4.32 -13.47
C LEU A 149 -1.75 5.37 -13.88
N LYS A 150 -2.64 5.05 -14.83
CA LYS A 150 -3.75 5.93 -15.24
C LYS A 150 -4.81 6.11 -14.14
N ILE A 151 -4.84 5.21 -13.15
CA ILE A 151 -5.76 5.26 -12.01
C ILE A 151 -5.14 6.02 -10.82
N GLY A 152 -3.83 5.80 -10.58
CA GLY A 152 -3.11 6.47 -9.51
C GLY A 152 -1.65 6.01 -9.40
N ALA A 153 -0.77 6.91 -8.91
CA ALA A 153 0.68 6.71 -8.86
C ALA A 153 1.12 5.49 -8.03
N ASP A 154 0.40 5.16 -6.95
CA ASP A 154 0.71 3.99 -6.10
C ASP A 154 0.19 2.66 -6.68
N VAL A 155 -0.72 2.67 -7.68
CA VAL A 155 -1.34 1.43 -8.21
C VAL A 155 -0.31 0.48 -8.84
N PRO A 156 0.67 0.96 -9.65
CA PRO A 156 1.73 0.10 -10.17
C PRO A 156 2.50 -0.65 -9.08
N TYR A 157 2.88 0.04 -8.00
CA TYR A 157 3.53 -0.61 -6.87
C TYR A 157 2.63 -1.66 -6.20
N CYS A 158 1.34 -1.34 -6.00
CA CYS A 158 0.38 -2.29 -5.41
C CYS A 158 0.17 -3.56 -6.26
N ILE A 159 0.43 -3.48 -7.59
CA ILE A 159 0.48 -4.65 -8.48
C ILE A 159 1.81 -5.40 -8.32
N MET A 160 2.94 -4.68 -8.22
CA MET A 160 4.28 -5.26 -8.07
C MET A 160 4.45 -5.96 -6.72
N ARG A 161 4.09 -5.29 -5.62
CA ARG A 161 4.23 -5.72 -4.20
C ARG A 161 5.68 -5.97 -3.76
N GLY A 162 5.85 -6.30 -2.49
CA GLY A 162 7.15 -6.60 -1.88
C GLY A 162 7.93 -5.33 -1.52
N THR A 163 9.25 -5.38 -1.68
CA THR A 163 10.17 -4.26 -1.44
C THR A 163 10.57 -3.62 -2.77
N ALA A 164 10.40 -2.31 -2.91
CA ALA A 164 10.74 -1.61 -4.14
C ALA A 164 11.27 -0.19 -3.88
N LEU A 165 12.26 0.22 -4.68
CA LEU A 165 12.60 1.62 -4.88
C LEU A 165 11.58 2.22 -5.86
N ALA A 166 11.02 3.36 -5.50
CA ALA A 166 10.10 4.13 -6.33
C ALA A 166 10.67 5.54 -6.54
N GLU A 167 10.75 5.95 -7.79
CA GLU A 167 11.29 7.23 -8.27
C GLU A 167 10.29 7.90 -9.21
N GLY A 168 10.59 9.09 -9.71
CA GLY A 168 9.65 9.89 -10.48
C GLY A 168 8.59 10.51 -9.57
N ILE A 169 7.32 10.34 -9.88
CA ILE A 169 6.19 10.63 -8.98
C ILE A 169 5.81 9.40 -8.12
N GLY A 170 6.65 8.35 -8.13
CA GLY A 170 6.44 7.06 -7.47
C GLY A 170 6.14 5.91 -8.44
N GLU A 171 6.14 6.18 -9.75
CA GLU A 171 5.78 5.22 -10.81
C GLU A 171 6.98 4.44 -11.37
N LYS A 172 8.20 4.96 -11.24
CA LYS A 172 9.42 4.29 -11.72
C LYS A 172 9.88 3.30 -10.65
N LEU A 173 9.51 2.05 -10.84
CA LEU A 173 9.67 1.02 -9.82
C LEU A 173 10.82 0.08 -10.14
N THR A 174 11.76 -0.05 -9.20
CA THR A 174 12.82 -1.05 -9.20
C THR A 174 12.60 -2.02 -8.04
N ARG A 175 12.41 -3.31 -8.35
CA ARG A 175 12.28 -4.34 -7.32
C ARG A 175 13.61 -4.49 -6.58
N LEU A 176 13.55 -4.47 -5.26
CA LEU A 176 14.70 -4.67 -4.38
C LEU A 176 14.75 -6.10 -3.82
N THR A 177 15.86 -6.43 -3.17
CA THR A 177 15.93 -7.59 -2.27
C THR A 177 14.79 -7.50 -1.27
N PRO A 178 14.08 -8.60 -0.99
CA PRO A 178 13.01 -8.60 -0.01
C PRO A 178 13.48 -8.10 1.36
N MET A 179 12.72 -7.17 1.96
CA MET A 179 12.94 -6.76 3.34
C MET A 179 12.86 -7.99 4.25
N PRO A 180 13.79 -8.18 5.19
CA PRO A 180 13.69 -9.25 6.16
C PRO A 180 12.37 -9.19 6.93
N HIS A 181 11.92 -10.35 7.41
CA HIS A 181 10.76 -10.40 8.28
C HIS A 181 11.00 -9.55 9.53
N CYS A 182 10.06 -8.67 9.84
CA CYS A 182 10.03 -7.94 11.10
C CYS A 182 8.60 -7.67 11.53
N TRP A 183 8.43 -7.51 12.84
CA TRP A 183 7.15 -7.13 13.44
C TRP A 183 6.94 -5.63 13.36
N LEU A 184 5.72 -5.23 13.08
CA LEU A 184 5.32 -3.85 12.89
C LEU A 184 4.08 -3.53 13.75
N ILE A 185 4.08 -2.36 14.35
CA ILE A 185 2.85 -1.69 14.79
C ILE A 185 2.51 -0.62 13.77
N VAL A 186 1.23 -0.54 13.42
CA VAL A 186 0.66 0.52 12.57
C VAL A 186 -0.42 1.21 13.39
N ALA A 187 -0.27 2.50 13.62
CA ALA A 187 -1.17 3.30 14.44
C ALA A 187 -1.68 4.53 13.69
N LYS A 188 -3.02 4.70 13.62
CA LYS A 188 -3.65 5.86 12.97
C LYS A 188 -4.43 6.68 13.99
N PRO A 189 -4.06 7.96 14.21
CA PRO A 189 -4.88 8.90 14.97
C PRO A 189 -6.20 9.23 14.24
N PRO A 190 -7.21 9.75 14.95
CA PRO A 190 -8.53 10.05 14.38
C PRO A 190 -8.56 11.35 13.54
N ILE A 191 -7.50 11.54 12.73
CA ILE A 191 -7.36 12.70 11.83
C ILE A 191 -7.19 12.22 10.39
N ASN A 192 -7.43 13.12 9.43
CA ASN A 192 -7.18 12.91 8.01
C ASN A 192 -6.20 13.99 7.53
N VAL A 193 -5.23 13.58 6.73
CA VAL A 193 -4.22 14.46 6.14
C VAL A 193 -4.38 14.47 4.63
N SER A 194 -4.40 15.66 4.04
CA SER A 194 -4.43 15.82 2.58
C SER A 194 -3.03 15.70 2.02
N THR A 195 -2.76 14.65 1.23
CA THR A 195 -1.48 14.48 0.53
C THR A 195 -1.13 15.71 -0.30
N LYS A 196 -2.12 16.27 -1.02
CA LYS A 196 -1.93 17.49 -1.82
C LYS A 196 -1.43 18.65 -0.97
N LEU A 197 -2.10 18.93 0.17
CA LEU A 197 -1.71 20.01 1.08
C LEU A 197 -0.28 19.83 1.60
N VAL A 198 0.10 18.61 1.98
CA VAL A 198 1.45 18.32 2.51
C VAL A 198 2.52 18.60 1.47
N TYR A 199 2.35 18.14 0.23
CA TYR A 199 3.30 18.39 -0.84
C TYR A 199 3.34 19.87 -1.26
N GLU A 200 2.20 20.56 -1.29
CA GLU A 200 2.14 22.00 -1.61
C GLU A 200 2.75 22.88 -0.52
N SER A 201 2.75 22.41 0.72
CA SER A 201 3.31 23.12 1.88
C SER A 201 4.79 22.79 2.14
N LEU A 202 5.37 21.85 1.40
CA LEU A 202 6.77 21.45 1.59
C LEU A 202 7.70 22.57 1.10
N ASP A 203 8.48 23.14 2.01
CA ASP A 203 9.57 24.04 1.68
C ASP A 203 10.82 23.25 1.30
N MET A 204 11.10 23.18 0.01
CA MET A 204 12.25 22.44 -0.51
C MET A 204 13.61 22.99 -0.01
N GLY A 205 13.70 24.30 0.30
CA GLY A 205 14.90 24.92 0.87
C GLY A 205 15.05 24.69 2.37
N GLY A 206 13.96 24.34 3.04
CA GLY A 206 13.90 24.11 4.48
C GLY A 206 14.06 22.65 4.91
N ILE A 207 14.22 21.70 3.97
CA ILE A 207 14.46 20.29 4.32
C ILE A 207 15.81 20.17 5.04
N SER A 208 15.76 19.93 6.34
CA SER A 208 16.95 19.91 7.19
C SER A 208 17.77 18.63 7.03
N LYS A 209 17.12 17.52 6.68
CA LYS A 209 17.77 16.20 6.55
C LYS A 209 17.06 15.33 5.54
N HIS A 210 17.78 14.93 4.50
CA HIS A 210 17.33 13.90 3.57
C HIS A 210 17.56 12.49 4.14
N PRO A 211 16.63 11.54 3.96
CA PRO A 211 16.83 10.15 4.36
C PRO A 211 17.93 9.48 3.53
N ASP A 212 18.68 8.59 4.18
CA ASP A 212 19.73 7.79 3.53
C ASP A 212 19.13 6.60 2.77
N ILE A 213 18.49 6.89 1.62
CA ILE A 213 17.77 5.87 0.80
C ILE A 213 18.75 4.76 0.36
N ASP A 214 19.97 5.10 -0.05
CA ASP A 214 20.98 4.11 -0.46
C ASP A 214 21.43 3.25 0.72
N GLY A 215 21.65 3.84 1.88
CA GLY A 215 21.98 3.11 3.10
C GLY A 215 20.84 2.20 3.58
N ILE A 216 19.56 2.57 3.37
CA ILE A 216 18.42 1.67 3.65
C ILE A 216 18.47 0.47 2.68
N MET A 217 18.68 0.68 1.38
CA MET A 217 18.80 -0.40 0.41
C MET A 217 19.96 -1.35 0.74
N ASP A 218 21.11 -0.81 1.15
CA ASP A 218 22.26 -1.61 1.56
C ASP A 218 21.98 -2.40 2.85
N ALA A 219 21.28 -1.81 3.83
CA ALA A 219 20.88 -2.51 5.04
C ALA A 219 19.89 -3.66 4.73
N ILE A 220 18.90 -3.42 3.87
CA ILE A 220 17.98 -4.47 3.38
C ILE A 220 18.75 -5.62 2.72
N LYS A 221 19.72 -5.29 1.84
CA LYS A 221 20.55 -6.28 1.14
C LYS A 221 21.38 -7.15 2.09
N ARG A 222 21.82 -6.59 3.23
CA ARG A 222 22.57 -7.34 4.26
C ARG A 222 21.66 -8.08 5.25
N GLY A 223 20.33 -7.90 5.17
CA GLY A 223 19.40 -8.46 6.14
C GLY A 223 19.41 -7.73 7.51
N ASP A 224 19.90 -6.50 7.53
CA ASP A 224 20.12 -5.70 8.75
C ASP A 224 18.88 -4.83 9.04
N VAL A 225 17.93 -5.39 9.80
CA VAL A 225 16.67 -4.68 10.17
C VAL A 225 16.94 -3.45 11.04
N GLU A 226 17.92 -3.54 11.96
CA GLU A 226 18.30 -2.42 12.82
C GLU A 226 18.90 -1.28 12.00
N GLY A 227 19.79 -1.61 11.06
CA GLY A 227 20.35 -0.64 10.12
C GLY A 227 19.30 0.03 9.26
N VAL A 228 18.24 -0.69 8.82
CA VAL A 228 17.08 -0.09 8.15
C VAL A 228 16.37 0.90 9.08
N ALA A 229 16.04 0.47 10.30
CA ALA A 229 15.29 1.29 11.26
C ALA A 229 16.01 2.59 11.63
N GLN A 230 17.37 2.55 11.79
CA GLN A 230 18.19 3.72 12.09
C GLN A 230 18.28 4.73 10.95
N LYS A 231 18.11 4.27 9.70
CA LYS A 231 18.21 5.10 8.48
C LYS A 231 16.87 5.57 7.94
N MET A 232 15.75 5.05 8.47
CA MET A 232 14.40 5.50 8.10
C MET A 232 14.28 7.02 8.25
N GLY A 233 13.63 7.65 7.29
CA GLY A 233 13.32 9.08 7.30
C GLY A 233 12.26 9.42 6.26
N ASN A 234 11.48 10.46 6.56
CA ASN A 234 10.40 10.93 5.71
C ASN A 234 10.35 12.46 5.77
N VAL A 235 10.78 13.12 4.70
CA VAL A 235 10.82 14.59 4.64
C VAL A 235 9.45 15.26 4.78
N LEU A 236 8.36 14.52 4.52
CA LEU A 236 7.00 15.04 4.70
C LEU A 236 6.63 15.19 6.18
N GLU A 237 7.39 14.59 7.11
CA GLU A 237 7.22 14.83 8.55
C GLU A 237 7.48 16.28 8.94
N ASP A 238 8.38 16.97 8.24
CA ASP A 238 8.70 18.40 8.47
C ASP A 238 7.47 19.30 8.27
N VAL A 239 6.54 18.88 7.44
CA VAL A 239 5.24 19.56 7.23
C VAL A 239 4.15 19.01 8.15
N THR A 240 4.02 17.69 8.19
CA THR A 240 2.83 17.07 8.77
C THR A 240 2.85 17.08 10.31
N ILE A 241 4.02 16.89 10.93
CA ILE A 241 4.15 16.89 12.40
C ILE A 241 3.82 18.24 13.02
N PRO A 242 4.32 19.39 12.53
CA PRO A 242 3.92 20.71 13.04
C PRO A 242 2.42 20.97 12.96
N LEU A 243 1.76 20.50 11.91
CA LEU A 243 0.30 20.63 11.75
C LEU A 243 -0.47 19.67 12.65
N TYR A 244 0.10 18.49 12.93
CA TYR A 244 -0.56 17.42 13.69
C TYR A 244 0.41 16.77 14.70
N PRO A 245 0.68 17.44 15.85
CA PRO A 245 1.68 16.95 16.84
C PRO A 245 1.41 15.57 17.42
N VAL A 246 0.18 15.07 17.33
CA VAL A 246 -0.19 13.71 17.76
C VAL A 246 0.62 12.63 17.02
N ILE A 247 1.09 12.90 15.81
CA ILE A 247 1.93 11.99 15.03
C ILE A 247 3.28 11.77 15.74
N ASP A 248 3.92 12.84 16.18
CA ASP A 248 5.18 12.77 16.94
C ASP A 248 4.98 12.12 18.32
N SER A 249 3.86 12.41 18.98
CA SER A 249 3.49 11.73 20.24
C SER A 249 3.45 10.22 20.07
N ILE A 250 2.74 9.72 19.05
CA ILE A 250 2.64 8.28 18.76
C ILE A 250 4.01 7.69 18.40
N LYS A 251 4.85 8.39 17.62
CA LYS A 251 6.22 7.97 17.32
C LYS A 251 7.05 7.78 18.60
N LYS A 252 7.04 8.79 19.47
CA LYS A 252 7.75 8.74 20.76
C LYS A 252 7.24 7.60 21.64
N GLN A 253 5.93 7.37 21.68
CA GLN A 253 5.36 6.26 22.43
C GLN A 253 5.85 4.91 21.90
N MET A 254 5.92 4.71 20.58
CA MET A 254 6.45 3.47 20.00
C MET A 254 7.92 3.26 20.38
N LEU A 255 8.75 4.30 20.25
CA LEU A 255 10.18 4.25 20.61
C LEU A 255 10.38 3.94 22.11
N ASN A 256 9.63 4.62 22.99
CA ASN A 256 9.70 4.40 24.44
C ASN A 256 9.20 3.01 24.87
N ASN A 257 8.47 2.31 24.01
CA ASN A 257 7.93 0.97 24.25
C ASN A 257 8.58 -0.11 23.37
N GLY A 258 9.84 0.10 22.95
CA GLY A 258 10.69 -0.92 22.37
C GLY A 258 10.69 -1.02 20.86
N ALA A 259 10.13 -0.04 20.14
CA ALA A 259 10.36 0.05 18.71
C ALA A 259 11.84 0.42 18.44
N ILE A 260 12.48 -0.29 17.51
CA ILE A 260 13.85 0.02 17.05
C ILE A 260 13.89 1.18 16.05
N GLY A 261 12.73 1.57 15.51
CA GLY A 261 12.51 2.74 14.68
C GLY A 261 11.03 3.01 14.53
N ALA A 262 10.63 4.29 14.41
CA ALA A 262 9.25 4.69 14.17
C ALA A 262 9.18 5.89 13.23
N MET A 263 8.22 5.87 12.30
CA MET A 263 8.09 6.88 11.26
C MET A 263 6.65 7.02 10.75
N MET A 264 6.32 8.17 10.21
CA MET A 264 5.07 8.41 9.50
C MET A 264 5.11 7.76 8.10
N SER A 265 4.03 7.10 7.70
CA SER A 265 3.90 6.49 6.37
C SER A 265 3.32 7.47 5.35
N GLY A 266 4.02 7.70 4.24
CA GLY A 266 3.60 8.63 3.19
C GLY A 266 3.42 10.05 3.73
N SER A 267 2.35 10.74 3.33
CA SER A 267 1.96 12.04 3.88
C SER A 267 1.27 11.96 5.26
N GLY A 268 1.13 10.75 5.81
CA GLY A 268 0.46 10.51 7.07
C GLY A 268 -1.05 10.31 6.95
N PRO A 269 -1.76 10.32 8.10
CA PRO A 269 -1.27 10.52 9.46
C PRO A 269 -0.80 9.22 10.16
N THR A 270 -0.76 8.09 9.45
CA THR A 270 -0.39 6.80 10.03
C THR A 270 1.08 6.81 10.44
N VAL A 271 1.35 6.34 11.64
CA VAL A 271 2.68 6.05 12.16
C VAL A 271 2.88 4.54 12.17
N PHE A 272 4.05 4.08 11.80
CA PHE A 272 4.45 2.70 12.02
C PHE A 272 5.75 2.63 12.81
N GLY A 273 5.93 1.54 13.54
CA GLY A 273 7.16 1.22 14.26
C GLY A 273 7.62 -0.20 13.93
N ILE A 274 8.93 -0.40 13.82
CA ILE A 274 9.58 -1.70 13.66
C ILE A 274 9.95 -2.23 15.05
N PHE A 275 9.70 -3.51 15.31
CA PHE A 275 9.94 -4.16 16.60
C PHE A 275 10.83 -5.39 16.43
N PRO A 276 11.68 -5.69 17.44
CA PRO A 276 12.59 -6.82 17.40
C PRO A 276 11.86 -8.17 17.47
N ASP A 277 10.72 -8.22 18.15
CA ASP A 277 9.93 -9.41 18.36
C ASP A 277 8.43 -9.10 18.55
N GLU A 278 7.61 -10.14 18.45
CA GLU A 278 6.16 -10.04 18.59
C GLU A 278 5.71 -9.59 19.98
N GLN A 279 6.36 -10.07 21.03
CA GLN A 279 5.96 -9.77 22.41
C GLN A 279 6.16 -8.29 22.73
N THR A 280 7.26 -7.71 22.28
CA THR A 280 7.53 -6.27 22.40
C THR A 280 6.51 -5.46 21.61
N ALA A 281 6.18 -5.88 20.39
CA ALA A 281 5.12 -5.25 19.60
C ALA A 281 3.75 -5.34 20.30
N LEU A 282 3.37 -6.49 20.85
CA LEU A 282 2.11 -6.66 21.57
C LEU A 282 2.02 -5.77 22.83
N ARG A 283 3.11 -5.64 23.61
CA ARG A 283 3.15 -4.72 24.76
C ARG A 283 2.96 -3.27 24.32
N CYS A 284 3.66 -2.84 23.28
CA CYS A 284 3.50 -1.50 22.72
C CYS A 284 2.09 -1.26 22.21
N GLN A 285 1.47 -2.23 21.50
CA GLN A 285 0.09 -2.14 21.05
C GLN A 285 -0.89 -1.89 22.20
N ALA A 286 -0.71 -2.61 23.32
CA ALA A 286 -1.56 -2.44 24.51
C ALA A 286 -1.43 -1.02 25.10
N VAL A 287 -0.22 -0.49 25.18
CA VAL A 287 0.05 0.89 25.65
C VAL A 287 -0.62 1.91 24.74
N LEU A 288 -0.41 1.84 23.42
CA LEU A 288 -1.01 2.77 22.44
C LEU A 288 -2.54 2.76 22.49
N LYS A 289 -3.16 1.57 22.65
CA LYS A 289 -4.61 1.45 22.80
C LYS A 289 -5.11 2.07 24.12
N ALA A 290 -4.38 1.90 25.20
CA ALA A 290 -4.74 2.46 26.52
C ALA A 290 -4.62 3.99 26.54
N GLN A 291 -3.67 4.58 25.85
CA GLN A 291 -3.48 6.03 25.77
C GLN A 291 -4.52 6.71 24.86
N GLY A 292 -5.10 6.00 23.90
CA GLY A 292 -6.24 6.47 23.11
C GLY A 292 -5.96 7.53 22.03
N GLU A 293 -4.71 7.96 21.84
CA GLU A 293 -4.33 8.91 20.77
C GLU A 293 -4.50 8.32 19.37
N ALA A 294 -4.24 7.02 19.22
CA ALA A 294 -4.48 6.30 17.98
C ALA A 294 -5.82 5.54 18.05
N ARG A 295 -6.75 5.89 17.15
CA ARG A 295 -8.04 5.19 17.06
C ARG A 295 -7.91 3.76 16.54
N GLN A 296 -6.96 3.52 15.66
CA GLN A 296 -6.70 2.22 15.04
C GLN A 296 -5.25 1.83 15.29
N VAL A 297 -5.03 0.68 15.93
CA VAL A 297 -3.70 0.16 16.25
C VAL A 297 -3.65 -1.32 15.87
N TYR A 298 -2.86 -1.63 14.86
CA TYR A 298 -2.69 -2.97 14.32
C TYR A 298 -1.28 -3.48 14.59
N ILE A 299 -1.16 -4.76 14.92
CA ILE A 299 0.09 -5.51 14.82
C ILE A 299 0.11 -6.21 13.46
N THR A 300 1.23 -6.18 12.79
CA THR A 300 1.42 -6.79 11.48
C THR A 300 2.90 -7.12 11.26
N GLU A 301 3.23 -7.59 10.07
CA GLU A 301 4.57 -7.96 9.65
C GLU A 301 4.86 -7.47 8.24
N THR A 302 6.14 -7.45 7.84
CA THR A 302 6.53 -7.27 6.44
C THR A 302 6.01 -8.43 5.60
N PHE A 303 5.62 -8.12 4.35
CA PHE A 303 5.14 -9.11 3.39
C PHE A 303 5.89 -8.93 2.05
N ASN A 304 6.45 -10.02 1.51
CA ASN A 304 7.19 -10.04 0.24
C ASN A 304 6.51 -10.89 -0.82
#